data_bede99481dc03aeb281008ab0bf9b708
#
_entry.id   bede99481dc03aeb281008ab0bf9b708
#
_cell.length_a   1.000
_cell.length_b   1.000
_cell.length_c   1.000
_cell.angle_alpha   90.00
_cell.angle_beta   90.00
_cell.angle_gamma   90.00
#
_symmetry.space_group_name_H-M   'P 1'
#
loop_
_entity.id
_entity.type
_entity.pdbx_description
1 polymer ?
#
loop_
_entity_poly.entity_id
_entity_poly.type
_entity_poly.pdbx_seq_one_letter_code
_entity_poly.pdbx_strand_id
1 'polypeptide(L)'
;MKKSTKYESTVKDAKTLESVIPKQLAEYTTRALSKLNEALGGDVGGYVANRLHMSHEELREALAAEQIDGVALAVYNIEKRGQSVVIGDQTGIGKGRQAAAMIRYGLLSGYLPIFFTDRYTLFCDMYRDCKALPVGGINLSWSI
;
A
#
# COMPACT_ATOMS: atom_id res chain seq x y z
N MET A 1 -2.99 -6.89 -30.44
CA MET A 1 -2.16 -5.94 -29.65
C MET A 1 -2.41 -6.18 -28.15
N LYS A 2 -1.36 -6.45 -27.36
CA LYS A 2 -1.51 -6.59 -25.91
C LYS A 2 -1.99 -5.25 -25.33
N LYS A 3 -3.15 -5.25 -24.68
CA LYS A 3 -3.75 -4.04 -24.05
C LYS A 3 -3.11 -3.67 -22.70
N SER A 4 -2.22 -4.53 -22.17
CA SER A 4 -1.56 -4.38 -20.88
C SER A 4 -0.06 -4.62 -20.98
N THR A 5 0.71 -4.10 -20.02
CA THR A 5 2.15 -4.30 -19.85
C THR A 5 2.46 -4.67 -18.41
N LYS A 6 3.62 -5.25 -18.15
CA LYS A 6 4.05 -5.61 -16.79
C LYS A 6 4.22 -4.34 -15.95
N TYR A 7 3.80 -4.41 -14.70
CA TYR A 7 4.09 -3.37 -13.71
C TYR A 7 5.55 -3.47 -13.29
N GLU A 8 6.23 -2.34 -13.18
CA GLU A 8 7.60 -2.26 -12.70
C GLU A 8 7.64 -1.50 -11.38
N SER A 9 7.81 -2.25 -10.28
CA SER A 9 7.95 -1.69 -8.95
C SER A 9 9.29 -0.99 -8.76
N THR A 10 9.31 0.06 -7.92
CA THR A 10 10.54 0.68 -7.42
C THR A 10 11.23 -0.18 -6.37
N VAL A 11 10.49 -1.04 -5.68
CA VAL A 11 11.00 -1.93 -4.63
C VAL A 11 11.46 -3.24 -5.26
N LYS A 12 12.77 -3.47 -5.31
CA LYS A 12 13.37 -4.62 -6.00
C LYS A 12 13.64 -5.83 -5.12
N ASP A 13 13.65 -5.63 -3.83
CA ASP A 13 14.00 -6.64 -2.82
C ASP A 13 12.79 -7.27 -2.12
N ALA A 14 11.57 -6.99 -2.58
CA ALA A 14 10.34 -7.60 -2.11
C ALA A 14 9.74 -8.54 -3.18
N LYS A 15 8.90 -9.49 -2.72
CA LYS A 15 8.17 -10.40 -3.60
C LYS A 15 7.25 -9.59 -4.53
N THR A 16 7.31 -9.86 -5.83
CA THR A 16 6.38 -9.27 -6.81
C THR A 16 5.14 -10.15 -7.01
N LEU A 17 4.02 -9.51 -7.28
CA LEU A 17 2.77 -10.16 -7.69
C LEU A 17 2.71 -10.37 -9.20
N GLU A 18 3.75 -9.92 -9.95
CA GLU A 18 3.82 -9.95 -11.41
C GLU A 18 2.59 -9.32 -12.08
N SER A 19 2.05 -8.29 -11.44
CA SER A 19 0.86 -7.61 -11.90
C SER A 19 1.08 -6.90 -13.24
N VAL A 20 -0.04 -6.67 -13.94
CA VAL A 20 -0.04 -5.94 -15.22
C VAL A 20 -0.91 -4.69 -15.09
N ILE A 21 -0.55 -3.67 -15.86
CA ILE A 21 -1.30 -2.41 -15.95
C ILE A 21 -1.72 -2.12 -17.39
N PRO A 22 -2.82 -1.41 -17.61
CA PRO A 22 -3.19 -0.94 -18.94
C PRO A 22 -2.07 -0.10 -19.56
N LYS A 23 -1.77 -0.32 -20.83
CA LYS A 23 -0.70 0.42 -21.52
C LYS A 23 -0.86 1.94 -21.45
N GLN A 24 -2.10 2.42 -21.49
CA GLN A 24 -2.39 3.85 -21.39
C GLN A 24 -1.99 4.46 -20.04
N LEU A 25 -1.94 3.66 -18.98
CA LEU A 25 -1.55 4.11 -17.65
C LEU A 25 -0.07 3.86 -17.33
N ALA A 26 0.61 3.03 -18.13
CA ALA A 26 1.99 2.61 -17.85
C ALA A 26 2.96 3.79 -17.72
N GLU A 27 2.91 4.73 -18.66
CA GLU A 27 3.78 5.91 -18.65
C GLU A 27 3.53 6.79 -17.42
N TYR A 28 2.26 7.05 -17.11
CA TYR A 28 1.89 7.86 -15.95
C TYR A 28 2.30 7.20 -14.63
N THR A 29 2.09 5.89 -14.52
CA THR A 29 2.49 5.11 -13.34
C THR A 29 4.01 5.13 -13.17
N THR A 30 4.75 4.81 -14.22
CA THR A 30 6.23 4.82 -14.19
C THR A 30 6.75 6.21 -13.81
N ARG A 31 6.19 7.26 -14.39
CA ARG A 31 6.58 8.64 -14.05
C ARG A 31 6.28 9.00 -12.60
N ALA A 32 5.12 8.59 -12.07
CA ALA A 32 4.75 8.84 -10.67
C ALA A 32 5.70 8.13 -9.72
N LEU A 33 5.99 6.85 -9.99
CA LEU A 33 6.91 6.05 -9.19
C LEU A 33 8.35 6.56 -9.26
N SER A 34 8.83 6.98 -10.44
CA SER A 34 10.17 7.56 -10.58
C SER A 34 10.32 8.84 -9.75
N LYS A 35 9.32 9.72 -9.81
CA LYS A 35 9.31 10.96 -9.00
C LYS A 35 9.25 10.66 -7.50
N LEU A 36 8.46 9.67 -7.10
CA LEU A 36 8.40 9.24 -5.70
C LEU A 36 9.75 8.70 -5.25
N ASN A 37 10.34 7.81 -6.02
CA ASN A 37 11.63 7.20 -5.71
C ASN A 37 12.75 8.26 -5.60
N GLU A 38 12.78 9.22 -6.51
CA GLU A 38 13.72 10.36 -6.46
C GLU A 38 13.48 11.20 -5.19
N ALA A 39 12.23 11.56 -4.88
CA ALA A 39 11.88 12.36 -3.71
C ALA A 39 12.20 11.67 -2.38
N LEU A 40 12.25 10.32 -2.36
CA LEU A 40 12.58 9.50 -1.20
C LEU A 40 14.05 9.03 -1.19
N GLY A 41 14.89 9.56 -2.07
CA GLY A 41 16.32 9.22 -2.11
C GLY A 41 16.61 7.78 -2.52
N GLY A 42 15.69 7.12 -3.24
CA GLY A 42 15.85 5.74 -3.73
C GLY A 42 15.42 4.66 -2.74
N ASP A 43 14.93 5.00 -1.55
CA ASP A 43 14.50 4.04 -0.51
C ASP A 43 13.01 4.13 -0.21
N VAL A 44 12.20 3.70 -1.18
CA VAL A 44 10.73 3.65 -1.04
C VAL A 44 10.32 2.64 0.03
N GLY A 45 10.99 1.48 0.09
CA GLY A 45 10.74 0.45 1.11
C GLY A 45 11.00 0.95 2.52
N GLY A 46 12.16 1.59 2.75
CA GLY A 46 12.50 2.16 4.04
C GLY A 46 11.56 3.28 4.48
N TYR A 47 11.11 4.10 3.54
CA TYR A 47 10.09 5.11 3.82
C TYR A 47 8.80 4.49 4.37
N VAL A 48 8.27 3.46 3.70
CA VAL A 48 7.05 2.76 4.15
C VAL A 48 7.28 2.03 5.47
N ALA A 49 8.39 1.30 5.61
CA ALA A 49 8.74 0.59 6.84
C ALA A 49 8.76 1.54 8.06
N ASN A 50 9.38 2.69 7.91
CA ASN A 50 9.43 3.71 8.95
C ASN A 50 8.03 4.21 9.34
N ARG A 51 7.16 4.49 8.35
CA ARG A 51 5.80 4.99 8.58
C ARG A 51 4.86 3.96 9.19
N LEU A 52 5.12 2.68 8.93
CA LEU A 52 4.35 1.58 9.49
C LEU A 52 4.95 1.01 10.78
N HIS A 53 6.07 1.56 11.28
CA HIS A 53 6.83 1.05 12.41
C HIS A 53 7.12 -0.46 12.24
N MET A 54 7.70 -0.80 11.10
CA MET A 54 8.12 -2.15 10.73
C MET A 54 9.61 -2.15 10.41
N SER A 55 10.27 -3.29 10.60
CA SER A 55 11.57 -3.54 9.97
C SER A 55 11.39 -3.74 8.45
N HIS A 56 12.49 -3.64 7.70
CA HIS A 56 12.46 -3.95 6.26
C HIS A 56 12.03 -5.40 5.97
N GLU A 57 12.41 -6.33 6.84
CA GLU A 57 12.05 -7.74 6.71
C GLU A 57 10.55 -7.95 6.93
N GLU A 58 10.01 -7.43 8.03
CA GLU A 58 8.57 -7.46 8.33
C GLU A 58 7.73 -6.85 7.21
N LEU A 59 8.18 -5.72 6.63
CA LEU A 59 7.49 -5.08 5.53
C LEU A 59 7.42 -6.00 4.29
N ARG A 60 8.54 -6.64 3.92
CA ARG A 60 8.62 -7.52 2.75
C ARG A 60 7.87 -8.84 2.93
N GLU A 61 7.72 -9.30 4.15
CA GLU A 61 6.87 -10.46 4.46
C GLU A 61 5.38 -10.10 4.40
N ALA A 62 5.03 -8.90 4.84
CA ALA A 62 3.65 -8.44 4.93
C ALA A 62 3.09 -7.96 3.58
N LEU A 63 3.90 -7.26 2.77
CA LEU A 63 3.48 -6.60 1.55
C LEU A 63 4.35 -6.98 0.35
N ALA A 64 3.72 -7.17 -0.79
CA ALA A 64 4.43 -7.32 -2.07
C ALA A 64 4.95 -5.96 -2.58
N ALA A 65 5.89 -6.00 -3.52
CA ALA A 65 6.54 -4.81 -4.07
C ALA A 65 5.55 -3.77 -4.60
N GLU A 66 4.55 -4.21 -5.37
CA GLU A 66 3.50 -3.34 -5.92
C GLU A 66 2.61 -2.74 -4.82
N GLN A 67 2.38 -3.47 -3.75
CA GLN A 67 1.61 -3.00 -2.60
C GLN A 67 2.38 -1.95 -1.80
N ILE A 68 3.70 -2.13 -1.65
CA ILE A 68 4.59 -1.15 -1.01
C ILE A 68 4.59 0.16 -1.81
N ASP A 69 4.70 0.11 -3.14
CA ASP A 69 4.61 1.29 -4.00
C ASP A 69 3.27 2.02 -3.82
N GLY A 70 2.16 1.30 -3.79
CA GLY A 70 0.82 1.87 -3.60
C GLY A 70 0.67 2.58 -2.24
N VAL A 71 1.14 1.95 -1.18
CA VAL A 71 1.15 2.55 0.17
C VAL A 71 2.08 3.77 0.23
N ALA A 72 3.26 3.69 -0.39
CA ALA A 72 4.20 4.81 -0.44
C ALA A 72 3.60 6.03 -1.15
N LEU A 73 2.96 5.84 -2.31
CA LEU A 73 2.26 6.89 -3.03
C LEU A 73 1.14 7.51 -2.19
N ALA A 74 0.35 6.68 -1.50
CA ALA A 74 -0.73 7.13 -0.65
C ALA A 74 -0.23 7.98 0.52
N VAL A 75 0.73 7.47 1.28
CA VAL A 75 1.30 8.17 2.44
C VAL A 75 1.99 9.46 2.01
N TYR A 76 2.78 9.42 0.93
CA TYR A 76 3.46 10.61 0.41
C TYR A 76 2.47 11.70 -0.02
N ASN A 77 1.38 11.35 -0.71
CA ASN A 77 0.35 12.30 -1.11
C ASN A 77 -0.35 12.91 0.10
N ILE A 78 -0.65 12.12 1.13
CA ILE A 78 -1.25 12.63 2.36
C ILE A 78 -0.29 13.61 3.06
N GLU A 79 0.97 13.20 3.29
CA GLU A 79 1.92 13.98 4.08
C GLU A 79 2.44 15.24 3.37
N LYS A 80 2.68 15.14 2.05
CA LYS A 80 3.34 16.22 1.30
C LYS A 80 2.39 17.10 0.51
N ARG A 81 1.20 16.60 0.18
CA ARG A 81 0.26 17.30 -0.68
C ARG A 81 -1.11 17.53 -0.05
N GLY A 82 -1.41 16.89 1.09
CA GLY A 82 -2.73 16.93 1.71
C GLY A 82 -3.82 16.36 0.81
N GLN A 83 -3.48 15.38 -0.03
CA GLN A 83 -4.38 14.81 -1.04
C GLN A 83 -4.79 13.39 -0.69
N SER A 84 -6.01 13.05 -1.05
CA SER A 84 -6.51 11.67 -1.04
C SER A 84 -5.93 10.85 -2.21
N VAL A 85 -6.06 9.53 -2.11
CA VAL A 85 -5.62 8.57 -3.12
C VAL A 85 -6.74 7.60 -3.46
N VAL A 86 -6.82 7.23 -4.72
CA VAL A 86 -7.67 6.16 -5.21
C VAL A 86 -6.79 4.98 -5.60
N ILE A 87 -6.97 3.83 -4.94
CA ILE A 87 -6.30 2.58 -5.28
C ILE A 87 -7.19 1.84 -6.28
N GLY A 88 -6.88 2.03 -7.57
CA GLY A 88 -7.63 1.47 -8.70
C GLY A 88 -7.09 0.15 -9.24
N ASP A 89 -6.33 -0.60 -8.46
CA ASP A 89 -5.70 -1.84 -8.88
C ASP A 89 -6.72 -2.91 -9.28
N GLN A 90 -6.29 -3.83 -10.15
CA GLN A 90 -7.12 -4.96 -10.56
C GLN A 90 -7.54 -5.84 -9.37
N THR A 91 -8.63 -6.57 -9.55
CA THR A 91 -9.08 -7.58 -8.58
C THR A 91 -7.99 -8.65 -8.40
N GLY A 92 -7.70 -9.02 -7.14
CA GLY A 92 -6.71 -10.05 -6.83
C GLY A 92 -5.31 -9.55 -6.47
N ILE A 93 -5.01 -8.25 -6.61
CA ILE A 93 -3.69 -7.67 -6.22
C ILE A 93 -3.58 -7.44 -4.70
N GLY A 94 -4.58 -7.86 -3.94
CA GLY A 94 -4.53 -7.70 -2.47
C GLY A 94 -4.70 -6.26 -2.01
N LYS A 95 -5.67 -5.52 -2.58
CA LYS A 95 -6.06 -4.17 -2.13
C LYS A 95 -6.37 -4.11 -0.63
N GLY A 96 -6.90 -5.20 -0.07
CA GLY A 96 -7.14 -5.32 1.36
C GLY A 96 -5.87 -5.13 2.20
N ARG A 97 -4.74 -5.67 1.76
CA ARG A 97 -3.44 -5.46 2.43
C ARG A 97 -2.98 -4.01 2.37
N GLN A 98 -3.15 -3.32 1.25
CA GLN A 98 -2.84 -1.90 1.14
C GLN A 98 -3.76 -1.08 2.06
N ALA A 99 -5.05 -1.37 2.08
CA ALA A 99 -6.01 -0.69 2.97
C ALA A 99 -5.68 -0.94 4.45
N ALA A 100 -5.33 -2.18 4.83
CA ALA A 100 -4.88 -2.51 6.18
C ALA A 100 -3.60 -1.74 6.58
N ALA A 101 -2.64 -1.62 5.66
CA ALA A 101 -1.44 -0.80 5.86
C ALA A 101 -1.78 0.68 6.07
N MET A 102 -2.76 1.22 5.32
CA MET A 102 -3.22 2.60 5.49
C MET A 102 -3.97 2.81 6.81
N ILE A 103 -4.77 1.83 7.27
CA ILE A 103 -5.38 1.85 8.61
C ILE A 103 -4.29 1.91 9.68
N ARG A 104 -3.27 1.06 9.56
CA ARG A 104 -2.12 1.07 10.48
C ARG A 104 -1.40 2.42 10.48
N TYR A 105 -1.08 2.96 9.30
CA TYR A 105 -0.48 4.28 9.18
C TYR A 105 -1.31 5.35 9.87
N GLY A 106 -2.63 5.35 9.66
CA GLY A 106 -3.54 6.31 10.28
C GLY A 106 -3.49 6.25 11.80
N LEU A 107 -3.56 5.05 12.39
CA LEU A 107 -3.47 4.85 13.84
C LEU A 107 -2.13 5.32 14.40
N LEU A 108 -1.03 4.96 13.78
CA LEU A 108 0.32 5.37 14.19
C LEU A 108 0.55 6.88 14.07
N SER A 109 -0.16 7.53 13.15
CA SER A 109 -0.12 8.98 12.94
C SER A 109 -1.11 9.76 13.81
N GLY A 110 -1.85 9.09 14.70
CA GLY A 110 -2.84 9.71 15.60
C GLY A 110 -4.17 10.04 14.94
N TYR A 111 -4.44 9.51 13.74
CA TYR A 111 -5.76 9.63 13.10
C TYR A 111 -6.72 8.56 13.59
N LEU A 112 -8.01 8.79 13.39
CA LEU A 112 -9.06 7.79 13.55
C LEU A 112 -9.41 7.22 12.16
N PRO A 113 -8.87 6.06 11.75
CA PRO A 113 -9.23 5.46 10.48
C PRO A 113 -10.67 4.94 10.52
N ILE A 114 -11.43 5.19 9.46
CA ILE A 114 -12.80 4.71 9.32
C ILE A 114 -12.87 3.90 8.03
N PHE A 115 -13.32 2.64 8.16
CA PHE A 115 -13.50 1.75 7.03
C PHE A 115 -14.98 1.63 6.67
N PHE A 116 -15.34 1.99 5.44
CA PHE A 116 -16.68 1.87 4.91
C PHE A 116 -16.74 0.79 3.83
N THR A 117 -17.78 -0.02 3.87
CA THR A 117 -18.06 -1.03 2.86
C THR A 117 -19.56 -1.29 2.75
N ASP A 118 -20.00 -1.71 1.57
CA ASP A 118 -21.38 -2.14 1.30
C ASP A 118 -21.63 -3.63 1.62
N ARG A 119 -20.55 -4.40 1.90
CA ARG A 119 -20.61 -5.84 2.12
C ARG A 119 -20.04 -6.23 3.47
N TYR A 120 -20.88 -6.88 4.28
CA TYR A 120 -20.47 -7.39 5.59
C TYR A 120 -19.24 -8.29 5.54
N THR A 121 -19.13 -9.15 4.51
CA THR A 121 -17.98 -10.07 4.36
C THR A 121 -16.65 -9.34 4.26
N LEU A 122 -16.62 -8.12 3.73
CA LEU A 122 -15.41 -7.32 3.60
C LEU A 122 -14.87 -6.81 4.95
N PHE A 123 -15.69 -6.74 6.00
CA PHE A 123 -15.19 -6.47 7.35
C PHE A 123 -14.33 -7.63 7.87
N CYS A 124 -14.76 -8.88 7.63
CA CYS A 124 -14.00 -10.06 8.02
C CYS A 124 -12.67 -10.14 7.25
N ASP A 125 -12.71 -9.82 5.96
CA ASP A 125 -11.51 -9.78 5.12
C ASP A 125 -10.55 -8.68 5.59
N MET A 126 -11.06 -7.50 5.88
CA MET A 126 -10.24 -6.39 6.40
C MET A 126 -9.62 -6.74 7.76
N TYR A 127 -10.38 -7.36 8.65
CA TYR A 127 -9.87 -7.81 9.95
C TYR A 127 -8.73 -8.81 9.78
N ARG A 128 -8.89 -9.81 8.88
CA ARG A 128 -7.85 -10.77 8.55
C ARG A 128 -6.60 -10.06 7.99
N ASP A 129 -6.78 -9.10 7.07
CA ASP A 129 -5.68 -8.38 6.46
C ASP A 129 -4.94 -7.48 7.46
N CYS A 130 -5.64 -6.84 8.38
CA CYS A 130 -5.04 -6.10 9.48
C CYS A 130 -4.24 -7.01 10.43
N LYS A 131 -4.76 -8.20 10.75
CA LYS A 131 -4.04 -9.17 11.59
C LYS A 131 -2.82 -9.79 10.93
N ALA A 132 -2.77 -9.82 9.63
CA ALA A 132 -1.63 -10.34 8.89
C ALA A 132 -0.47 -9.36 8.78
N LEU A 133 -0.66 -8.10 9.18
CA LEU A 133 0.44 -7.17 9.38
C LEU A 133 1.09 -7.43 10.74
N PRO A 134 2.42 -7.32 10.88
CA PRO A 134 3.12 -7.54 12.14
C PRO A 134 2.52 -6.70 13.28
N VAL A 135 2.17 -7.34 14.39
CA VAL A 135 1.50 -6.70 15.52
C VAL A 135 2.54 -6.02 16.42
N GLY A 136 3.12 -4.94 15.97
CA GLY A 136 3.90 -4.04 16.83
C GLY A 136 2.98 -3.01 17.48
N GLY A 137 2.39 -3.35 18.65
CA GLY A 137 1.80 -2.33 19.55
C GLY A 137 0.45 -1.71 19.16
N ILE A 138 -0.27 -2.21 18.17
CA ILE A 138 -1.59 -1.69 17.80
C ILE A 138 -2.67 -2.67 18.27
N ASN A 139 -3.40 -2.25 19.28
CA ASN A 139 -4.59 -2.97 19.73
C ASN A 139 -5.79 -2.54 18.86
N LEU A 140 -6.14 -3.37 17.88
CA LEU A 140 -7.34 -3.15 17.06
C LEU A 140 -8.56 -3.63 17.85
N SER A 141 -9.19 -2.75 18.60
CA SER A 141 -10.54 -3.00 19.14
C SER A 141 -11.55 -2.64 18.04
N TRP A 142 -12.31 -3.62 17.58
CA TRP A 142 -13.39 -3.42 16.63
C TRP A 142 -14.70 -3.32 17.40
N SER A 143 -15.38 -2.18 17.32
CA SER A 143 -16.78 -2.07 17.69
C SER A 143 -17.62 -2.17 16.42
N ILE A 144 -18.53 -3.14 16.38
CA ILE A 144 -19.54 -3.30 15.33
C ILE A 144 -20.78 -2.50 15.77
#